data_3b575ce90c68618af54c1e22fc47d3c7
#
_entry.id   3b575ce90c68618af54c1e22fc47d3c7
#
_cell.length_a   1.000
_cell.length_b   1.000
_cell.length_c   1.000
_cell.angle_alpha   90.00
_cell.angle_beta   90.00
_cell.angle_gamma   90.00
#
_symmetry.space_group_name_H-M   'P 1'
#
loop_
_entity.id
_entity.type
_entity.pdbx_description
1 polymer ?
#
loop_
_entity_poly.entity_id
_entity_poly.type
_entity_poly.pdbx_seq_one_letter_code
_entity_poly.pdbx_strand_id
1 'polypeptide(L)'
;MTGVESKQPAPRGRSNRALSFGMSIIDPRAWAHLLRMVHYYNYSHVQPRRLADIGRGVVMAPNVSMMNAERIKIGAYSHIGARCSLWAGKTAARITLGHHALLGPDVFITVASYGLEPGTPIMDQPIIESDVVIGADVWLGARVVVGAGVEIGEGSVVAAHSFVTRSLPPGSIAGGNPARVIGFRGDSKAEAEVLEADVLVGSSAAR
;
A
#
# COMPACT_ATOMS: atom_id res chain seq x y z
N MET A 1 9.58 30.51 40.90
CA MET A 1 9.41 30.34 39.44
C MET A 1 10.74 30.60 38.78
N THR A 2 11.54 29.58 38.60
CA THR A 2 12.87 29.64 37.94
C THR A 2 12.67 29.21 36.51
N GLY A 3 12.72 30.21 35.59
CA GLY A 3 12.65 29.94 34.14
C GLY A 3 13.89 29.18 33.67
N VAL A 4 13.69 27.98 33.13
CA VAL A 4 14.74 27.24 32.43
C VAL A 4 14.84 27.83 31.01
N GLU A 5 15.83 28.70 30.81
CA GLU A 5 16.19 29.22 29.50
C GLU A 5 16.79 28.06 28.64
N SER A 6 16.02 27.57 27.68
CA SER A 6 16.51 26.58 26.72
C SER A 6 17.44 27.28 25.71
N LYS A 7 18.74 27.13 25.90
CA LYS A 7 19.77 27.62 24.98
C LYS A 7 19.66 26.89 23.64
N GLN A 8 19.19 27.57 22.60
CA GLN A 8 19.19 27.01 21.24
C GLN A 8 20.65 26.70 20.81
N PRO A 9 20.91 25.53 20.25
CA PRO A 9 22.25 25.21 19.76
C PRO A 9 22.64 26.14 18.60
N ALA A 10 23.84 26.69 18.67
CA ALA A 10 24.40 27.58 17.64
C ALA A 10 24.37 26.92 16.25
N PRO A 11 24.10 27.66 15.15
CA PRO A 11 24.10 27.10 13.81
C PRO A 11 25.48 26.53 13.46
N ARG A 12 25.51 25.25 13.10
CA ARG A 12 26.72 24.54 12.67
C ARG A 12 27.28 25.21 11.42
N GLY A 13 28.50 25.75 11.51
CA GLY A 13 29.19 26.45 10.43
C GLY A 13 29.38 25.57 9.17
N ARG A 14 29.50 26.19 7.98
CA ARG A 14 29.69 25.51 6.67
C ARG A 14 30.89 24.53 6.67
N SER A 15 31.98 24.83 7.37
CA SER A 15 33.16 23.97 7.46
C SER A 15 32.86 22.64 8.16
N ASN A 16 32.00 22.64 9.18
CA ASN A 16 31.63 21.42 9.90
C ASN A 16 30.72 20.50 9.09
N ARG A 17 29.98 21.05 8.11
CA ARG A 17 29.17 20.25 7.19
C ARG A 17 30.01 19.51 6.17
N ALA A 18 31.04 20.15 5.61
CA ALA A 18 31.96 19.50 4.66
C ALA A 18 32.78 18.38 5.32
N LEU A 19 33.26 18.60 6.55
CA LEU A 19 33.94 17.59 7.32
C LEU A 19 33.05 16.41 7.69
N SER A 20 31.81 16.66 8.12
CA SER A 20 30.85 15.59 8.43
C SER A 20 30.43 14.81 7.19
N PHE A 21 30.31 15.45 6.03
CA PHE A 21 30.08 14.78 4.76
C PHE A 21 31.24 13.86 4.36
N GLY A 22 32.49 14.36 4.45
CA GLY A 22 33.69 13.56 4.19
C GLY A 22 33.80 12.34 5.12
N MET A 23 33.49 12.52 6.40
CA MET A 23 33.47 11.43 7.39
C MET A 23 32.38 10.39 7.08
N SER A 24 31.23 10.81 6.57
CA SER A 24 30.15 9.89 6.20
C SER A 24 30.51 9.01 4.99
N ILE A 25 31.34 9.49 4.07
CA ILE A 25 31.83 8.70 2.91
C ILE A 25 32.80 7.59 3.37
N ILE A 26 33.56 7.83 4.42
CA ILE A 26 34.55 6.89 4.92
C ILE A 26 33.96 5.93 5.97
N ASP A 27 32.76 6.21 6.51
CA ASP A 27 32.14 5.39 7.54
C ASP A 27 31.67 4.04 6.95
N PRO A 28 32.27 2.90 7.37
CA PRO A 28 31.85 1.59 6.88
C PRO A 28 30.43 1.21 7.26
N ARG A 29 29.88 1.84 8.31
CA ARG A 29 28.48 1.63 8.73
C ARG A 29 27.51 2.25 7.72
N ALA A 30 27.86 3.39 7.12
CA ALA A 30 27.05 4.01 6.05
C ALA A 30 26.98 3.10 4.82
N TRP A 31 28.11 2.51 4.41
CA TRP A 31 28.16 1.55 3.31
C TRP A 31 27.39 0.26 3.62
N ALA A 32 27.57 -0.27 4.81
CA ALA A 32 26.78 -1.44 5.24
C ALA A 32 25.27 -1.17 5.29
N HIS A 33 24.86 0.06 5.63
CA HIS A 33 23.46 0.47 5.57
C HIS A 33 22.99 0.58 4.11
N LEU A 34 23.76 1.18 3.22
CA LEU A 34 23.45 1.28 1.80
C LEU A 34 23.25 -0.11 1.17
N LEU A 35 24.15 -1.05 1.43
CA LEU A 35 24.04 -2.43 0.94
C LEU A 35 22.77 -3.10 1.45
N ARG A 36 22.40 -2.90 2.71
CA ARG A 36 21.12 -3.39 3.27
C ARG A 36 19.91 -2.77 2.57
N MET A 37 19.97 -1.48 2.26
CA MET A 37 18.89 -0.79 1.50
C MET A 37 18.77 -1.35 0.09
N VAL A 38 19.87 -1.56 -0.61
CA VAL A 38 19.87 -2.18 -1.96
C VAL A 38 19.32 -3.60 -1.89
N HIS A 39 19.76 -4.40 -0.92
CA HIS A 39 19.26 -5.76 -0.72
C HIS A 39 17.76 -5.76 -0.42
N TYR A 40 17.30 -4.89 0.49
CA TYR A 40 15.88 -4.74 0.81
C TYR A 40 15.06 -4.34 -0.41
N TYR A 41 15.54 -3.37 -1.20
CA TYR A 41 14.85 -2.92 -2.40
C TYR A 41 14.76 -4.02 -3.46
N ASN A 42 15.84 -4.77 -3.66
CA ASN A 42 15.84 -5.93 -4.55
C ASN A 42 14.82 -6.98 -4.08
N TYR A 43 14.82 -7.33 -2.80
CA TYR A 43 13.93 -8.32 -2.21
C TYR A 43 12.44 -7.92 -2.29
N SER A 44 12.12 -6.65 -2.07
CA SER A 44 10.73 -6.18 -1.96
C SER A 44 10.14 -5.63 -3.26
N HIS A 45 10.95 -5.21 -4.23
CA HIS A 45 10.47 -4.53 -5.44
C HIS A 45 10.91 -5.20 -6.75
N VAL A 46 12.11 -5.76 -6.81
CA VAL A 46 12.66 -6.30 -8.07
C VAL A 46 12.40 -7.80 -8.19
N GLN A 47 12.86 -8.57 -7.22
CA GLN A 47 12.72 -10.04 -7.22
C GLN A 47 11.25 -10.50 -7.25
N PRO A 48 10.31 -9.90 -6.50
CA PRO A 48 8.92 -10.30 -6.48
C PRO A 48 8.24 -10.29 -7.85
N ARG A 49 8.66 -9.39 -8.75
CA ARG A 49 8.11 -9.32 -10.12
C ARG A 49 8.38 -10.56 -10.96
N ARG A 50 9.38 -11.37 -10.58
CA ARG A 50 9.71 -12.63 -11.24
C ARG A 50 8.99 -13.83 -10.63
N LEU A 51 8.48 -13.68 -9.41
CA LEU A 51 7.82 -14.73 -8.65
C LEU A 51 6.29 -14.65 -8.76
N ALA A 52 5.73 -13.45 -8.93
CA ALA A 52 4.30 -13.25 -9.08
C ALA A 52 3.79 -13.72 -10.45
N ASP A 53 2.56 -14.20 -10.49
CA ASP A 53 1.82 -14.48 -11.73
C ASP A 53 1.27 -13.16 -12.30
N ILE A 54 2.01 -12.57 -13.24
CA ILE A 54 1.67 -11.27 -13.83
C ILE A 54 1.18 -11.45 -15.25
N GLY A 55 -0.09 -11.12 -15.50
CA GLY A 55 -0.74 -11.19 -16.79
C GLY A 55 -0.11 -10.26 -17.84
N ARG A 56 -0.37 -10.53 -19.11
CA ARG A 56 0.13 -9.69 -20.22
C ARG A 56 -0.39 -8.26 -20.11
N GLY A 57 0.43 -7.29 -20.51
CA GLY A 57 0.03 -5.87 -20.59
C GLY A 57 -0.20 -5.19 -19.24
N VAL A 58 0.22 -5.81 -18.14
CA VAL A 58 0.21 -5.17 -16.82
C VAL A 58 1.23 -4.05 -16.78
N VAL A 59 0.80 -2.85 -16.37
CA VAL A 59 1.66 -1.68 -16.11
C VAL A 59 1.78 -1.51 -14.61
N MET A 60 3.01 -1.47 -14.11
CA MET A 60 3.29 -1.39 -12.69
C MET A 60 4.41 -0.38 -12.40
N ALA A 61 4.16 0.56 -11.51
CA ALA A 61 5.17 1.53 -11.09
C ALA A 61 6.39 0.85 -10.46
N PRO A 62 7.62 1.36 -10.66
CA PRO A 62 8.85 0.70 -10.21
C PRO A 62 8.95 0.51 -8.69
N ASN A 63 8.26 1.33 -7.91
CA ASN A 63 8.26 1.33 -6.46
C ASN A 63 7.05 0.60 -5.82
N VAL A 64 6.43 -0.33 -6.54
CA VAL A 64 5.45 -1.27 -6.00
C VAL A 64 6.17 -2.35 -5.22
N SER A 65 5.76 -2.56 -3.97
CA SER A 65 6.30 -3.55 -3.05
C SER A 65 5.40 -4.79 -3.01
N MET A 66 5.99 -5.97 -3.07
CA MET A 66 5.26 -7.24 -2.92
C MET A 66 5.95 -8.14 -1.91
N MET A 67 5.19 -8.77 -1.02
CA MET A 67 5.66 -9.81 -0.10
C MET A 67 5.00 -11.13 -0.45
N ASN A 68 5.79 -12.23 -0.40
CA ASN A 68 5.35 -13.60 -0.76
C ASN A 68 4.71 -13.64 -2.15
N ALA A 69 5.43 -13.08 -3.11
CA ALA A 69 4.92 -12.78 -4.45
C ALA A 69 4.47 -14.02 -5.23
N GLU A 70 4.97 -15.19 -4.89
CA GLU A 70 4.53 -16.49 -5.44
C GLU A 70 3.04 -16.79 -5.15
N ARG A 71 2.42 -16.03 -4.26
CA ARG A 71 0.98 -16.08 -3.91
C ARG A 71 0.21 -14.86 -4.41
N ILE A 72 0.81 -14.06 -5.31
CA ILE A 72 0.17 -12.90 -5.91
C ILE A 72 -0.09 -13.18 -7.37
N LYS A 73 -1.35 -13.02 -7.79
CA LYS A 73 -1.76 -13.07 -9.18
C LYS A 73 -2.36 -11.73 -9.60
N ILE A 74 -1.87 -11.20 -10.72
CA ILE A 74 -2.35 -9.93 -11.30
C ILE A 74 -2.86 -10.20 -12.70
N GLY A 75 -4.14 -9.99 -12.92
CA GLY A 75 -4.81 -10.19 -14.20
C GLY A 75 -4.30 -9.24 -15.29
N ALA A 76 -4.48 -9.66 -16.54
CA ALA A 76 -3.98 -8.94 -17.71
C ALA A 76 -4.53 -7.50 -17.79
N TYR A 77 -3.73 -6.60 -18.38
CA TYR A 77 -4.06 -5.18 -18.62
C TYR A 77 -4.38 -4.37 -17.36
N SER A 78 -3.96 -4.84 -16.19
CA SER A 78 -4.12 -4.10 -14.93
C SER A 78 -3.07 -3.01 -14.80
N HIS A 79 -3.40 -1.93 -14.08
CA HIS A 79 -2.51 -0.82 -13.78
C HIS A 79 -2.32 -0.70 -12.28
N ILE A 80 -1.07 -0.80 -11.81
CA ILE A 80 -0.71 -0.71 -10.40
C ILE A 80 0.07 0.58 -10.16
N GLY A 81 -0.55 1.50 -9.45
CA GLY A 81 -0.01 2.81 -9.14
C GLY A 81 1.25 2.79 -8.27
N ALA A 82 1.86 3.95 -8.14
CA ALA A 82 3.09 4.11 -7.35
C ALA A 82 2.88 3.80 -5.87
N ARG A 83 3.92 3.22 -5.23
CA ARG A 83 3.97 2.90 -3.81
C ARG A 83 2.87 1.94 -3.31
N CYS A 84 2.20 1.24 -4.22
CA CYS A 84 1.31 0.16 -3.81
C CYS A 84 2.07 -0.93 -3.08
N SER A 85 1.43 -1.55 -2.10
CA SER A 85 1.97 -2.66 -1.33
C SER A 85 0.99 -3.83 -1.34
N LEU A 86 1.43 -4.97 -1.88
CA LEU A 86 0.66 -6.20 -1.98
C LEU A 86 1.31 -7.25 -1.08
N TRP A 87 0.72 -7.52 0.09
CA TRP A 87 1.27 -8.42 1.09
C TRP A 87 0.44 -9.70 1.17
N ALA A 88 0.88 -10.70 0.42
CA ALA A 88 0.28 -12.05 0.47
C ALA A 88 0.74 -12.81 1.70
N GLY A 89 0.05 -13.91 2.00
CA GLY A 89 0.26 -14.70 3.19
C GLY A 89 1.63 -15.38 3.24
N LYS A 90 2.14 -15.55 4.43
CA LYS A 90 3.38 -16.29 4.67
C LYS A 90 3.18 -17.80 4.47
N THR A 91 2.00 -18.31 4.78
CA THR A 91 1.71 -19.74 4.76
C THR A 91 0.89 -20.15 3.54
N ALA A 92 -0.31 -19.57 3.35
CA ALA A 92 -1.25 -20.05 2.34
C ALA A 92 -1.99 -18.94 1.60
N ALA A 93 -2.39 -17.86 2.26
CA ALA A 93 -3.32 -16.88 1.72
C ALA A 93 -2.76 -16.09 0.53
N ARG A 94 -3.62 -15.85 -0.44
CA ARG A 94 -3.30 -15.30 -1.75
C ARG A 94 -3.93 -13.93 -1.97
N ILE A 95 -3.31 -13.16 -2.84
CA ILE A 95 -3.92 -11.97 -3.46
C ILE A 95 -4.18 -12.27 -4.92
N THR A 96 -5.42 -12.13 -5.35
CA THR A 96 -5.81 -12.27 -6.75
C THR A 96 -6.44 -10.98 -7.24
N LEU A 97 -5.85 -10.38 -8.26
CA LEU A 97 -6.45 -9.26 -8.99
C LEU A 97 -6.95 -9.75 -10.35
N GLY A 98 -8.18 -9.44 -10.69
CA GLY A 98 -8.78 -9.68 -12.01
C GLY A 98 -8.12 -8.86 -13.11
N HIS A 99 -8.53 -9.06 -14.35
CA HIS A 99 -8.03 -8.26 -15.47
C HIS A 99 -8.58 -6.82 -15.40
N HIS A 100 -7.85 -5.87 -15.99
CA HIS A 100 -8.21 -4.44 -16.03
C HIS A 100 -8.40 -3.80 -14.63
N ALA A 101 -7.80 -4.38 -13.58
CA ALA A 101 -7.81 -3.75 -12.28
C ALA A 101 -6.97 -2.46 -12.29
N LEU A 102 -7.52 -1.38 -11.75
CA LEU A 102 -6.85 -0.08 -11.64
C LEU A 102 -6.62 0.26 -10.16
N LEU A 103 -5.37 0.24 -9.73
CA LEU A 103 -4.96 0.64 -8.39
C LEU A 103 -4.32 2.02 -8.42
N GLY A 104 -4.92 2.96 -7.72
CA GLY A 104 -4.34 4.28 -7.47
C GLY A 104 -3.05 4.19 -6.65
N PRO A 105 -2.33 5.31 -6.46
CA PRO A 105 -1.11 5.31 -5.65
C PRO A 105 -1.38 4.96 -4.19
N ASP A 106 -0.35 4.39 -3.53
CA ASP A 106 -0.38 4.04 -2.10
C ASP A 106 -1.49 3.05 -1.69
N VAL A 107 -2.04 2.27 -2.60
CA VAL A 107 -2.99 1.20 -2.25
C VAL A 107 -2.25 0.12 -1.46
N PHE A 108 -2.84 -0.30 -0.34
CA PHE A 108 -2.32 -1.37 0.50
C PHE A 108 -3.30 -2.53 0.58
N ILE A 109 -2.86 -3.74 0.19
CA ILE A 109 -3.64 -4.96 0.27
C ILE A 109 -2.90 -5.95 1.16
N THR A 110 -3.58 -6.45 2.20
CA THR A 110 -3.04 -7.47 3.10
C THR A 110 -4.01 -8.61 3.29
N VAL A 111 -3.48 -9.82 3.35
CA VAL A 111 -4.26 -11.05 3.61
C VAL A 111 -4.10 -11.53 5.05
N ALA A 112 -3.37 -10.78 5.89
CA ALA A 112 -3.02 -11.20 7.23
C ALA A 112 -3.48 -10.22 8.30
N SER A 113 -3.86 -10.78 9.45
CA SER A 113 -4.14 -10.08 10.70
C SER A 113 -3.56 -10.87 11.86
N TYR A 114 -3.62 -10.36 13.07
CA TYR A 114 -3.21 -11.05 14.29
C TYR A 114 -4.42 -11.48 15.11
N GLY A 115 -4.26 -12.54 15.91
CA GLY A 115 -5.21 -12.89 16.95
C GLY A 115 -5.38 -11.75 17.97
N LEU A 116 -6.50 -11.77 18.70
CA LEU A 116 -6.86 -10.72 19.67
C LEU A 116 -7.16 -11.30 21.05
N GLU A 117 -6.56 -12.46 21.39
CA GLU A 117 -6.77 -13.12 22.67
C GLU A 117 -6.26 -12.25 23.83
N PRO A 118 -7.11 -11.90 24.82
CA PRO A 118 -6.68 -11.13 25.97
C PRO A 118 -5.60 -11.85 26.78
N GLY A 119 -4.64 -11.07 27.31
CA GLY A 119 -3.57 -11.61 28.16
C GLY A 119 -2.35 -12.15 27.41
N THR A 120 -2.41 -12.29 26.09
CA THR A 120 -1.26 -12.63 25.25
C THR A 120 -0.80 -11.40 24.46
N PRO A 121 0.50 -11.03 24.48
CA PRO A 121 1.00 -9.93 23.64
C PRO A 121 0.63 -10.14 22.17
N ILE A 122 0.23 -9.07 21.48
CA ILE A 122 -0.20 -9.16 20.07
C ILE A 122 0.90 -9.79 19.19
N MET A 123 2.16 -9.51 19.49
CA MET A 123 3.31 -10.03 18.74
C MET A 123 3.45 -11.57 18.85
N ASP A 124 2.94 -12.16 19.92
CA ASP A 124 2.98 -13.60 20.18
C ASP A 124 1.67 -14.31 19.75
N GLN A 125 0.70 -13.56 19.25
CA GLN A 125 -0.56 -14.09 18.72
C GLN A 125 -0.34 -14.81 17.39
N PRO A 126 -1.17 -15.81 17.07
CA PRO A 126 -1.14 -16.43 15.74
C PRO A 126 -1.51 -15.42 14.66
N ILE A 127 -0.82 -15.51 13.52
CA ILE A 127 -1.20 -14.77 12.32
C ILE A 127 -2.39 -15.49 11.70
N ILE A 128 -3.47 -14.75 11.46
CA ILE A 128 -4.69 -15.22 10.80
C ILE A 128 -4.63 -14.76 9.35
N GLU A 129 -4.60 -15.70 8.41
CA GLU A 129 -4.52 -15.41 6.99
C GLU A 129 -5.83 -15.76 6.29
N SER A 130 -6.29 -14.89 5.38
CA SER A 130 -7.45 -15.12 4.51
C SER A 130 -7.23 -14.45 3.16
N ASP A 131 -7.60 -15.14 2.09
CA ASP A 131 -7.44 -14.68 0.72
C ASP A 131 -8.11 -13.32 0.49
N VAL A 132 -7.51 -12.51 -0.37
CA VAL A 132 -8.12 -11.30 -0.92
C VAL A 132 -8.31 -11.47 -2.42
N VAL A 133 -9.54 -11.25 -2.87
CA VAL A 133 -9.92 -11.37 -4.27
C VAL A 133 -10.48 -10.03 -4.75
N ILE A 134 -9.84 -9.45 -5.74
CA ILE A 134 -10.30 -8.25 -6.44
C ILE A 134 -10.76 -8.67 -7.82
N GLY A 135 -12.03 -8.45 -8.13
CA GLY A 135 -12.63 -8.79 -9.41
C GLY A 135 -12.01 -8.07 -10.61
N ALA A 136 -12.49 -8.38 -11.79
CA ALA A 136 -12.11 -7.67 -13.01
C ALA A 136 -12.68 -6.24 -13.03
N ASP A 137 -12.01 -5.31 -13.75
CA ASP A 137 -12.49 -3.93 -13.92
C ASP A 137 -12.78 -3.19 -12.60
N VAL A 138 -12.04 -3.50 -11.54
CA VAL A 138 -12.16 -2.84 -10.24
C VAL A 138 -11.22 -1.64 -10.18
N TRP A 139 -11.75 -0.51 -9.72
CA TRP A 139 -10.94 0.68 -9.43
C TRP A 139 -10.82 0.90 -7.92
N LEU A 140 -9.59 0.87 -7.41
CA LEU A 140 -9.25 1.29 -6.06
C LEU A 140 -8.61 2.66 -6.12
N GLY A 141 -9.25 3.67 -5.54
CA GLY A 141 -8.74 5.03 -5.42
C GLY A 141 -7.44 5.09 -4.60
N ALA A 142 -6.80 6.26 -4.60
CA ALA A 142 -5.54 6.46 -3.88
C ALA A 142 -5.66 6.13 -2.39
N ARG A 143 -4.64 5.46 -1.82
CA ARG A 143 -4.56 5.10 -0.39
C ARG A 143 -5.71 4.24 0.12
N VAL A 144 -6.35 3.48 -0.75
CA VAL A 144 -7.30 2.46 -0.32
C VAL A 144 -6.54 1.35 0.41
N VAL A 145 -7.10 0.91 1.53
CA VAL A 145 -6.62 -0.26 2.27
C VAL A 145 -7.64 -1.38 2.13
N VAL A 146 -7.19 -2.59 1.76
CA VAL A 146 -8.02 -3.79 1.70
C VAL A 146 -7.51 -4.79 2.74
N GLY A 147 -8.39 -5.16 3.67
CA GLY A 147 -8.11 -6.11 4.74
C GLY A 147 -8.23 -7.57 4.32
N ALA A 148 -7.75 -8.46 5.17
CA ALA A 148 -7.78 -9.91 4.98
C ALA A 148 -9.22 -10.44 4.80
N GLY A 149 -9.40 -11.41 3.93
CA GLY A 149 -10.68 -12.09 3.69
C GLY A 149 -11.69 -11.30 2.87
N VAL A 150 -11.29 -10.19 2.27
CA VAL A 150 -12.17 -9.33 1.47
C VAL A 150 -12.23 -9.81 0.03
N GLU A 151 -13.44 -9.89 -0.51
CA GLU A 151 -13.72 -10.04 -1.93
C GLU A 151 -14.40 -8.76 -2.45
N ILE A 152 -13.83 -8.14 -3.49
CA ILE A 152 -14.41 -6.99 -4.18
C ILE A 152 -14.90 -7.46 -5.54
N GLY A 153 -16.23 -7.40 -5.74
CA GLY A 153 -16.88 -7.87 -6.98
C GLY A 153 -16.46 -7.07 -8.20
N GLU A 154 -16.56 -7.71 -9.37
CA GLU A 154 -16.23 -7.13 -10.67
C GLU A 154 -16.90 -5.77 -10.88
N GLY A 155 -16.19 -4.85 -11.55
CA GLY A 155 -16.69 -3.54 -11.91
C GLY A 155 -16.90 -2.57 -10.75
N SER A 156 -16.45 -2.91 -9.54
CA SER A 156 -16.62 -2.04 -8.37
C SER A 156 -15.60 -0.90 -8.33
N VAL A 157 -16.00 0.17 -7.66
CA VAL A 157 -15.19 1.37 -7.42
C VAL A 157 -15.08 1.61 -5.92
N VAL A 158 -13.87 1.84 -5.43
CA VAL A 158 -13.62 2.19 -4.03
C VAL A 158 -12.96 3.56 -3.97
N ALA A 159 -13.63 4.51 -3.32
CA ALA A 159 -13.15 5.89 -3.17
C ALA A 159 -11.82 5.95 -2.41
N ALA A 160 -11.03 6.97 -2.71
CA ALA A 160 -9.74 7.22 -2.07
C ALA A 160 -9.84 7.25 -0.52
N HIS A 161 -8.76 6.84 0.16
CA HIS A 161 -8.66 6.78 1.63
C HIS A 161 -9.67 5.85 2.33
N SER A 162 -10.29 4.92 1.60
CA SER A 162 -11.23 3.96 2.18
C SER A 162 -10.51 2.76 2.80
N PHE A 163 -11.09 2.21 3.87
CA PHE A 163 -10.67 0.95 4.44
C PHE A 163 -11.74 -0.12 4.23
N VAL A 164 -11.49 -1.05 3.32
CA VAL A 164 -12.40 -2.15 2.99
C VAL A 164 -12.15 -3.31 3.95
N THR A 165 -13.11 -3.55 4.85
CA THR A 165 -13.06 -4.61 5.87
C THR A 165 -14.10 -5.70 5.65
N ARG A 166 -14.95 -5.56 4.63
CA ARG A 166 -16.00 -6.51 4.25
C ARG A 166 -16.10 -6.59 2.76
N SER A 167 -16.49 -7.74 2.24
CA SER A 167 -16.69 -7.94 0.81
C SER A 167 -17.74 -7.00 0.22
N LEU A 168 -17.51 -6.60 -1.03
CA LEU A 168 -18.33 -5.67 -1.78
C LEU A 168 -18.96 -6.41 -2.98
N PRO A 169 -20.27 -6.26 -3.23
CA PRO A 169 -20.93 -6.88 -4.39
C PRO A 169 -20.42 -6.27 -5.71
N PRO A 170 -20.58 -6.99 -6.83
CA PRO A 170 -20.20 -6.47 -8.15
C PRO A 170 -20.87 -5.15 -8.48
N GLY A 171 -20.14 -4.27 -9.20
CA GLY A 171 -20.61 -2.96 -9.64
C GLY A 171 -20.84 -1.95 -8.52
N SER A 172 -20.46 -2.26 -7.28
CA SER A 172 -20.65 -1.33 -6.15
C SER A 172 -19.72 -0.13 -6.22
N ILE A 173 -20.21 1.01 -5.75
CA ILE A 173 -19.43 2.18 -5.40
C ILE A 173 -19.37 2.23 -3.87
N ALA A 174 -18.18 2.20 -3.31
CA ALA A 174 -17.98 2.17 -1.87
C ALA A 174 -16.97 3.23 -1.40
N GLY A 175 -17.17 3.73 -0.19
CA GLY A 175 -16.28 4.75 0.38
C GLY A 175 -16.30 4.75 1.91
N GLY A 176 -15.29 5.40 2.51
CA GLY A 176 -15.19 5.64 3.94
C GLY A 176 -14.30 4.69 4.72
N ASN A 177 -14.17 4.94 6.02
CA ASN A 177 -13.40 4.13 6.96
C ASN A 177 -14.26 3.82 8.21
N PRO A 178 -14.77 2.59 8.36
CA PRO A 178 -14.74 1.49 7.40
C PRO A 178 -15.60 1.77 6.15
N ALA A 179 -15.19 1.22 5.01
CA ALA A 179 -15.90 1.40 3.74
C ALA A 179 -17.34 0.83 3.77
N ARG A 180 -18.25 1.55 3.14
CA ARG A 180 -19.66 1.14 2.95
C ARG A 180 -20.03 1.35 1.50
N VAL A 181 -20.94 0.53 0.99
CA VAL A 181 -21.55 0.76 -0.32
C VAL A 181 -22.40 2.02 -0.24
N ILE A 182 -22.12 2.99 -1.09
CA ILE A 182 -22.82 4.28 -1.21
C ILE A 182 -23.70 4.33 -2.47
N GLY A 183 -23.46 3.43 -3.41
CA GLY A 183 -24.24 3.30 -4.64
C GLY A 183 -23.70 2.22 -5.55
N PHE A 184 -24.16 2.22 -6.79
CA PHE A 184 -23.72 1.29 -7.83
C PHE A 184 -23.35 2.06 -9.10
N ARG A 185 -22.47 1.50 -9.92
CA ARG A 185 -22.10 2.09 -11.22
C ARG A 185 -23.34 2.33 -12.07
N GLY A 186 -23.44 3.52 -12.66
CA GLY A 186 -24.62 4.03 -13.33
C GLY A 186 -25.51 4.92 -12.45
N ASP A 187 -25.22 5.03 -11.14
CA ASP A 187 -25.81 6.03 -10.24
C ASP A 187 -24.97 7.31 -10.28
N SER A 188 -25.45 8.32 -11.00
CA SER A 188 -24.73 9.57 -11.24
C SER A 188 -24.36 10.33 -9.96
N LYS A 189 -25.16 10.21 -8.89
CA LYS A 189 -24.87 10.85 -7.60
C LYS A 189 -23.70 10.18 -6.88
N ALA A 190 -23.69 8.86 -6.83
CA ALA A 190 -22.61 8.10 -6.19
C ALA A 190 -21.29 8.25 -6.96
N GLU A 191 -21.35 8.30 -8.30
CA GLU A 191 -20.17 8.54 -9.13
C GLU A 191 -19.56 9.93 -8.90
N ALA A 192 -20.38 10.97 -8.77
CA ALA A 192 -19.91 12.33 -8.48
C ALA A 192 -19.21 12.41 -7.13
N GLU A 193 -19.74 11.78 -6.09
CA GLU A 193 -19.14 11.78 -4.75
C GLU A 193 -17.74 11.15 -4.73
N VAL A 194 -17.54 10.08 -5.49
CA VAL A 194 -16.20 9.44 -5.62
C VAL A 194 -15.21 10.34 -6.35
N LEU A 195 -15.65 10.95 -7.46
CA LEU A 195 -14.78 11.83 -8.27
C LEU A 195 -14.33 13.07 -7.49
N GLU A 196 -15.22 13.67 -6.70
CA GLU A 196 -14.87 14.80 -5.83
C GLU A 196 -13.81 14.41 -4.78
N ALA A 197 -13.94 13.23 -4.16
CA ALA A 197 -12.98 12.73 -3.18
C ALA A 197 -11.59 12.50 -3.80
N ASP A 198 -11.51 11.97 -5.00
CA ASP A 198 -10.23 11.71 -5.68
C ASP A 198 -9.53 13.00 -6.16
N VAL A 199 -10.28 14.00 -6.61
CA VAL A 199 -9.74 15.32 -7.03
C VAL A 199 -9.06 16.03 -5.85
N LEU A 200 -9.62 15.98 -4.67
CA LEU A 200 -9.05 16.57 -3.46
C LEU A 200 -7.70 15.93 -3.08
N VAL A 201 -7.55 14.62 -3.28
CA VAL A 201 -6.30 13.90 -3.02
C VAL A 201 -5.23 14.24 -4.05
N GLY A 202 -5.59 14.33 -5.33
CA GLY A 202 -4.66 14.65 -6.42
C GLY A 202 -4.06 16.04 -6.29
N SER A 203 -4.84 17.05 -5.85
CA SER A 203 -4.38 18.43 -5.68
C SER A 203 -3.41 18.61 -4.50
N SER A 204 -3.47 17.76 -3.47
CA SER A 204 -2.56 17.78 -2.32
C SER A 204 -1.18 17.18 -2.62
N ALA A 205 -1.05 16.34 -3.64
CA ALA A 205 0.20 15.68 -4.01
C ALA A 205 1.08 16.52 -4.99
N ALA A 206 0.55 17.62 -5.51
CA ALA A 206 1.21 18.50 -6.48
C ALA A 206 1.83 19.78 -5.88
N ARG A 207 1.91 19.88 -4.53
CA ARG A 207 2.55 21.02 -3.84
C ARG A 207 3.81 20.60 -3.10
#